data_f4434fbf85718c2aeb6023597994382c
#
_entry.id   f4434fbf85718c2aeb6023597994382c
#
_cell.length_a   1.000
_cell.length_b   1.000
_cell.length_c   1.000
_cell.angle_alpha   90.00
_cell.angle_beta   90.00
_cell.angle_gamma   90.00
#
_symmetry.space_group_name_H-M   'P 1'
#
loop_
_entity.id
_entity.type
_entity.pdbx_description
1 polymer ?
#
loop_
_entity_poly.entity_id
_entity_poly.type
_entity_poly.pdbx_seq_one_letter_code
_entity_poly.pdbx_strand_id
1 'polypeptide(L)'
;RYYELEREHKATADENARRILTLAINRLATDVVSETTTSVVSLPNDDMKGRLIGREGRNIRALESMTGVDIVVDDTPEVVTISCFDPVRREIARLALEKLIADGRIQPARIEDMVTRAQTDIEQTIRKAGEQATFDTNVTGLNSDLIYYLGRLKYRYSYGENVLKHSIEVGLLSGMLAAEVGANVKIATLGGLLHDVGKALTHEISGPHAEIGADLAQKNGINHDAYLCILEHHDDDHSSVESFIVAAADAISAARPGARKESLGQYVKRLQDLEEAAISFSGVERVFAIQAGREVRVMVKPEDVDDVSSAALARDIAKKVEQDLVFPGQIKVTVIRETRNVEIAR
;
A
#
# COMPACT_ATOMS: atom_id res chain seq x y z
N ARG A 1 -35.08 -30.60 10.17
CA ARG A 1 -33.89 -31.38 9.74
C ARG A 1 -33.23 -30.82 8.48
N TYR A 2 -33.99 -30.49 7.39
CA TYR A 2 -33.42 -29.86 6.17
C TYR A 2 -32.89 -28.44 6.45
N TYR A 3 -33.66 -27.60 7.14
CA TYR A 3 -33.25 -26.24 7.54
C TYR A 3 -32.10 -26.22 8.57
N GLU A 4 -31.99 -27.22 9.42
CA GLU A 4 -30.88 -27.36 10.36
C GLU A 4 -29.58 -27.73 9.63
N LEU A 5 -29.64 -28.68 8.69
CA LEU A 5 -28.51 -29.03 7.84
C LEU A 5 -28.03 -27.85 6.97
N GLU A 6 -28.96 -27.08 6.42
CA GLU A 6 -28.65 -25.89 5.63
C GLU A 6 -27.95 -24.80 6.46
N ARG A 7 -28.43 -24.57 7.72
CA ARG A 7 -27.76 -23.67 8.67
C ARG A 7 -26.39 -24.14 9.11
N GLU A 8 -26.21 -25.43 9.36
CA GLU A 8 -24.90 -26.00 9.69
C GLU A 8 -23.92 -25.91 8.50
N HIS A 9 -24.36 -26.21 7.29
CA HIS A 9 -23.53 -26.06 6.09
C HIS A 9 -23.14 -24.59 5.84
N LYS A 10 -24.08 -23.66 6.01
CA LYS A 10 -23.79 -22.23 5.89
C LYS A 10 -22.84 -21.72 6.95
N ALA A 11 -23.02 -22.11 8.20
CA ALA A 11 -22.11 -21.75 9.31
C ALA A 11 -20.70 -22.32 9.08
N THR A 12 -20.59 -23.57 8.62
CA THR A 12 -19.30 -24.20 8.30
C THR A 12 -18.63 -23.55 7.09
N ALA A 13 -19.41 -23.16 6.08
CA ALA A 13 -18.89 -22.40 4.93
C ALA A 13 -18.37 -21.02 5.33
N ASP A 14 -19.10 -20.29 6.18
CA ASP A 14 -18.69 -18.97 6.69
C ASP A 14 -17.41 -19.09 7.57
N GLU A 15 -17.30 -20.12 8.39
CA GLU A 15 -16.10 -20.36 9.22
C GLU A 15 -14.88 -20.74 8.36
N ASN A 16 -15.06 -21.59 7.34
CA ASN A 16 -14.01 -21.93 6.41
C ASN A 16 -13.56 -20.71 5.58
N ALA A 17 -14.50 -19.90 5.08
CA ALA A 17 -14.20 -18.68 4.36
C ALA A 17 -13.38 -17.71 5.24
N ARG A 18 -13.79 -17.47 6.46
CA ARG A 18 -13.04 -16.64 7.44
C ARG A 18 -11.63 -17.18 7.70
N ARG A 19 -11.49 -18.49 7.84
CA ARG A 19 -10.19 -19.14 8.08
C ARG A 19 -9.25 -18.97 6.89
N ILE A 20 -9.76 -19.14 5.66
CA ILE A 20 -9.00 -18.99 4.42
C ILE A 20 -8.54 -17.52 4.28
N LEU A 21 -9.45 -16.56 4.49
CA LEU A 21 -9.15 -15.14 4.46
C LEU A 21 -8.09 -14.76 5.50
N THR A 22 -8.22 -15.24 6.73
CA THR A 22 -7.25 -14.98 7.81
C THR A 22 -5.87 -15.54 7.46
N LEU A 23 -5.78 -16.75 6.91
CA LEU A 23 -4.53 -17.36 6.48
C LEU A 23 -3.89 -16.59 5.31
N ALA A 24 -4.70 -16.17 4.33
CA ALA A 24 -4.24 -15.38 3.20
C ALA A 24 -3.67 -14.01 3.66
N ILE A 25 -4.42 -13.28 4.48
CA ILE A 25 -4.00 -11.99 5.05
C ILE A 25 -2.71 -12.14 5.87
N ASN A 26 -2.61 -13.14 6.75
CA ASN A 26 -1.42 -13.36 7.58
C ASN A 26 -0.15 -13.70 6.77
N ARG A 27 -0.28 -14.33 5.60
CA ARG A 27 0.86 -14.68 4.75
C ARG A 27 1.38 -13.51 3.92
N LEU A 28 0.56 -12.49 3.69
CA LEU A 28 0.83 -11.41 2.74
C LEU A 28 1.06 -10.04 3.39
N ALA A 29 1.05 -9.93 4.73
CA ALA A 29 1.25 -8.67 5.44
C ALA A 29 2.66 -8.08 5.22
N THR A 30 2.75 -6.94 4.54
CA THR A 30 3.99 -6.20 4.23
C THR A 30 3.87 -4.68 4.46
N ASP A 31 5.01 -3.96 4.49
CA ASP A 31 5.15 -2.55 4.87
C ASP A 31 4.54 -1.53 3.88
N VAL A 32 4.06 -0.39 4.38
CA VAL A 32 3.29 0.66 3.66
C VAL A 32 4.13 1.89 3.34
N VAL A 33 3.99 2.43 2.11
CA VAL A 33 4.63 3.69 1.64
C VAL A 33 3.59 4.61 0.97
N SER A 34 3.78 5.96 1.07
CA SER A 34 2.78 6.95 0.61
C SER A 34 2.98 7.44 -0.81
N GLU A 35 1.87 7.84 -1.43
CA GLU A 35 1.85 8.44 -2.78
C GLU A 35 2.20 9.93 -2.74
N THR A 36 3.13 10.36 -3.61
CA THR A 36 3.42 11.77 -3.86
C THR A 36 3.74 11.97 -5.34
N THR A 37 3.29 13.11 -5.91
CA THR A 37 3.68 13.56 -7.27
C THR A 37 5.05 14.22 -7.27
N THR A 38 5.69 14.33 -6.11
CA THR A 38 6.98 14.95 -5.89
C THR A 38 7.96 13.97 -5.27
N SER A 39 9.24 14.15 -5.55
CA SER A 39 10.35 13.47 -4.88
C SER A 39 11.35 14.49 -4.39
N VAL A 40 11.85 14.31 -3.19
CA VAL A 40 12.85 15.19 -2.57
C VAL A 40 14.24 14.54 -2.71
N VAL A 41 15.23 15.32 -3.11
CA VAL A 41 16.63 14.90 -3.18
C VAL A 41 17.44 15.76 -2.22
N SER A 42 18.14 15.10 -1.29
CA SER A 42 19.01 15.78 -0.34
C SER A 42 20.33 16.19 -1.01
N LEU A 43 20.78 17.40 -0.68
CA LEU A 43 22.05 17.97 -1.14
C LEU A 43 23.05 17.95 0.01
N PRO A 44 24.35 17.77 -0.28
CA PRO A 44 25.40 17.83 0.75
C PRO A 44 25.54 19.19 1.44
N ASN A 45 25.17 20.26 0.76
CA ASN A 45 25.16 21.64 1.24
C ASN A 45 24.37 22.54 0.29
N ASP A 46 24.01 23.75 0.71
CA ASP A 46 23.24 24.70 -0.10
C ASP A 46 24.01 25.28 -1.32
N ASP A 47 25.34 25.28 -1.30
CA ASP A 47 26.15 25.70 -2.45
C ASP A 47 25.86 24.82 -3.69
N MET A 48 25.43 23.59 -3.46
CA MET A 48 25.05 22.67 -4.52
C MET A 48 23.84 23.17 -5.32
N LYS A 49 22.90 23.91 -4.71
CA LYS A 49 21.76 24.51 -5.41
C LYS A 49 22.21 25.45 -6.53
N GLY A 50 23.14 26.33 -6.23
CA GLY A 50 23.71 27.23 -7.24
C GLY A 50 24.39 26.49 -8.40
N ARG A 51 25.07 25.38 -8.10
CA ARG A 51 25.70 24.52 -9.11
C ARG A 51 24.66 23.76 -9.95
N LEU A 52 23.58 23.29 -9.34
CA LEU A 52 22.46 22.65 -10.04
C LEU A 52 21.76 23.63 -10.98
N ILE A 53 21.48 24.83 -10.52
CA ILE A 53 20.90 25.89 -11.37
C ILE A 53 21.87 26.21 -12.51
N GLY A 54 23.12 26.44 -12.19
CA GLY A 54 24.15 26.83 -13.14
C GLY A 54 23.98 28.26 -13.64
N ARG A 55 24.96 28.76 -14.42
CA ARG A 55 24.92 30.11 -14.97
C ARG A 55 23.67 30.31 -15.84
N GLU A 56 22.83 31.28 -15.49
CA GLU A 56 21.56 31.59 -16.18
C GLU A 56 20.58 30.41 -16.24
N GLY A 57 20.63 29.47 -15.28
CA GLY A 57 19.74 28.32 -15.23
C GLY A 57 20.03 27.21 -16.23
N ARG A 58 21.20 27.20 -16.89
CA ARG A 58 21.50 26.27 -17.99
C ARG A 58 21.49 24.80 -17.58
N ASN A 59 21.94 24.48 -16.36
CA ASN A 59 22.04 23.09 -15.89
C ASN A 59 20.66 22.54 -15.52
N ILE A 60 19.86 23.31 -14.77
CA ILE A 60 18.51 22.90 -14.39
C ILE A 60 17.64 22.72 -15.63
N ARG A 61 17.67 23.66 -16.60
CA ARG A 61 16.92 23.54 -17.85
C ARG A 61 17.36 22.34 -18.71
N ALA A 62 18.65 21.99 -18.70
CA ALA A 62 19.13 20.80 -19.38
C ALA A 62 18.55 19.54 -18.75
N LEU A 63 18.54 19.44 -17.41
CA LEU A 63 17.99 18.30 -16.69
C LEU A 63 16.46 18.17 -16.88
N GLU A 64 15.72 19.28 -16.77
CA GLU A 64 14.28 19.34 -17.00
C GLU A 64 13.92 18.95 -18.45
N SER A 65 14.63 19.50 -19.43
CA SER A 65 14.40 19.21 -20.86
C SER A 65 14.64 17.75 -21.21
N MET A 66 15.62 17.09 -20.58
CA MET A 66 15.95 15.69 -20.87
C MET A 66 15.05 14.69 -20.14
N THR A 67 14.55 15.04 -18.97
CA THR A 67 13.75 14.13 -18.14
C THR A 67 12.26 14.40 -18.25
N GLY A 68 11.87 15.61 -18.65
CA GLY A 68 10.48 16.06 -18.72
C GLY A 68 9.84 16.22 -17.35
N VAL A 69 10.62 16.60 -16.35
CA VAL A 69 10.16 16.91 -14.99
C VAL A 69 10.36 18.40 -14.69
N ASP A 70 9.68 18.91 -13.68
CA ASP A 70 9.95 20.23 -13.09
C ASP A 70 10.83 20.07 -11.85
N ILE A 71 11.88 20.92 -11.73
CA ILE A 71 12.78 20.92 -10.58
C ILE A 71 12.58 22.20 -9.80
N VAL A 72 12.05 22.08 -8.60
CA VAL A 72 11.78 23.21 -7.70
C VAL A 72 12.96 23.36 -6.75
N VAL A 73 13.62 24.54 -6.83
CA VAL A 73 14.67 24.95 -5.90
C VAL A 73 14.14 26.13 -5.09
N ASP A 74 13.83 25.90 -3.84
CA ASP A 74 13.31 26.87 -2.89
C ASP A 74 14.29 27.14 -1.74
N ASP A 75 13.85 27.88 -0.72
CA ASP A 75 14.66 28.25 0.44
C ASP A 75 14.81 27.09 1.46
N THR A 76 14.20 25.91 1.22
CA THR A 76 14.34 24.76 2.10
C THR A 76 15.80 24.29 2.14
N PRO A 77 16.46 24.25 3.31
CA PRO A 77 17.90 23.93 3.38
C PRO A 77 18.22 22.54 2.83
N GLU A 78 19.29 22.45 2.03
CA GLU A 78 19.92 21.20 1.58
C GLU A 78 19.00 20.23 0.85
N VAL A 79 17.96 20.72 0.18
CA VAL A 79 17.05 19.89 -0.62
C VAL A 79 16.67 20.54 -1.95
N VAL A 80 16.32 19.71 -2.93
CA VAL A 80 15.59 20.10 -4.13
C VAL A 80 14.42 19.15 -4.33
N THR A 81 13.32 19.66 -4.88
CA THR A 81 12.11 18.90 -5.13
C THR A 81 11.93 18.67 -6.62
N ILE A 82 11.67 17.43 -7.00
CA ILE A 82 11.35 17.02 -8.37
C ILE A 82 9.85 16.79 -8.44
N SER A 83 9.16 17.45 -9.37
CA SER A 83 7.74 17.34 -9.61
C SER A 83 7.45 16.75 -10.98
N CYS A 84 6.65 15.68 -11.05
CA CYS A 84 6.19 15.07 -12.28
C CYS A 84 5.04 14.09 -12.00
N PHE A 85 4.03 14.09 -12.87
CA PHE A 85 2.95 13.11 -12.81
C PHE A 85 3.41 11.69 -13.20
N ASP A 86 4.37 11.59 -14.15
CA ASP A 86 4.96 10.29 -14.52
C ASP A 86 5.98 9.85 -13.47
N PRO A 87 5.69 8.78 -12.72
CA PRO A 87 6.56 8.31 -11.65
C PRO A 87 7.89 7.76 -12.16
N VAL A 88 7.93 7.25 -13.40
CA VAL A 88 9.16 6.70 -14.00
C VAL A 88 10.10 7.86 -14.39
N ARG A 89 9.59 8.90 -15.03
CA ARG A 89 10.37 10.12 -15.33
C ARG A 89 10.92 10.78 -14.07
N ARG A 90 10.09 10.86 -13.03
CA ARG A 90 10.48 11.41 -11.73
C ARG A 90 11.62 10.61 -11.10
N GLU A 91 11.56 9.28 -11.17
CA GLU A 91 12.61 8.41 -10.64
C GLU A 91 13.91 8.47 -11.47
N ILE A 92 13.81 8.58 -12.79
CA ILE A 92 14.97 8.82 -13.67
C ILE A 92 15.67 10.13 -13.28
N ALA A 93 14.91 11.22 -13.11
CA ALA A 93 15.45 12.51 -12.71
C ALA A 93 16.10 12.45 -11.32
N ARG A 94 15.47 11.78 -10.36
CA ARG A 94 15.98 11.57 -9.01
C ARG A 94 17.33 10.82 -9.04
N LEU A 95 17.37 9.70 -9.73
CA LEU A 95 18.59 8.89 -9.85
C LEU A 95 19.71 9.61 -10.60
N ALA A 96 19.38 10.33 -11.67
CA ALA A 96 20.35 11.15 -12.41
C ALA A 96 20.93 12.25 -11.51
N LEU A 97 20.09 12.92 -10.74
CA LEU A 97 20.50 13.98 -9.82
C LEU A 97 21.40 13.44 -8.70
N GLU A 98 21.06 12.31 -8.09
CA GLU A 98 21.93 11.65 -7.10
C GLU A 98 23.30 11.28 -7.68
N LYS A 99 23.34 10.75 -8.89
CA LYS A 99 24.60 10.45 -9.59
C LYS A 99 25.42 11.72 -9.88
N LEU A 100 24.78 12.82 -10.26
CA LEU A 100 25.43 14.11 -10.50
C LEU A 100 26.01 14.70 -9.20
N ILE A 101 25.27 14.60 -8.09
CA ILE A 101 25.71 15.03 -6.76
C ILE A 101 26.93 14.23 -6.32
N ALA A 102 26.88 12.91 -6.45
CA ALA A 102 27.99 12.02 -6.11
C ALA A 102 29.24 12.26 -6.96
N ASP A 103 29.08 12.54 -8.29
CA ASP A 103 30.19 12.86 -9.19
C ASP A 103 30.77 14.27 -8.95
N GLY A 104 29.96 15.18 -8.42
CA GLY A 104 30.35 16.55 -8.12
C GLY A 104 30.52 17.47 -9.35
N ARG A 105 30.40 17.00 -10.57
CA ARG A 105 30.55 17.77 -11.82
C ARG A 105 29.18 17.99 -12.44
N ILE A 106 28.63 19.20 -12.30
CA ILE A 106 27.30 19.56 -12.82
C ILE A 106 27.47 20.52 -14.00
N GLN A 107 27.38 19.96 -15.20
CA GLN A 107 27.42 20.70 -16.47
C GLN A 107 26.64 19.93 -17.55
N PRO A 108 26.12 20.58 -18.61
CA PRO A 108 25.16 19.98 -19.53
C PRO A 108 25.57 18.62 -20.10
N ALA A 109 26.82 18.48 -20.59
CA ALA A 109 27.28 17.19 -21.12
C ALA A 109 27.33 16.06 -20.07
N ARG A 110 27.56 16.40 -18.80
CA ARG A 110 27.58 15.42 -17.72
C ARG A 110 26.16 15.08 -17.28
N ILE A 111 25.24 16.03 -17.36
CA ILE A 111 23.81 15.82 -17.12
C ILE A 111 23.27 14.81 -18.13
N GLU A 112 23.58 15.00 -19.41
CA GLU A 112 23.20 14.09 -20.49
C GLU A 112 23.66 12.65 -20.24
N ASP A 113 24.94 12.47 -19.91
CA ASP A 113 25.52 11.16 -19.55
C ASP A 113 24.80 10.51 -18.35
N MET A 114 24.57 11.28 -17.27
CA MET A 114 23.91 10.74 -16.08
C MET A 114 22.43 10.42 -16.28
N VAL A 115 21.70 11.21 -17.05
CA VAL A 115 20.31 10.94 -17.40
C VAL A 115 20.22 9.66 -18.25
N THR A 116 21.07 9.51 -19.28
CA THR A 116 21.09 8.31 -20.12
C THR A 116 21.39 7.05 -19.29
N ARG A 117 22.34 7.12 -18.36
CA ARG A 117 22.65 6.00 -17.43
C ARG A 117 21.46 5.71 -16.51
N ALA A 118 20.83 6.74 -15.95
CA ALA A 118 19.67 6.57 -15.10
C ALA A 118 18.50 5.92 -15.84
N GLN A 119 18.23 6.32 -17.09
CA GLN A 119 17.23 5.68 -17.95
C GLN A 119 17.51 4.20 -18.14
N THR A 120 18.76 3.84 -18.50
CA THR A 120 19.15 2.44 -18.69
C THR A 120 18.98 1.63 -17.39
N ASP A 121 19.38 2.17 -16.24
CA ASP A 121 19.26 1.48 -14.94
C ASP A 121 17.80 1.28 -14.55
N ILE A 122 16.94 2.29 -14.79
CA ILE A 122 15.51 2.21 -14.48
C ILE A 122 14.81 1.22 -15.43
N GLU A 123 15.12 1.22 -16.72
CA GLU A 123 14.56 0.24 -17.66
C GLU A 123 14.91 -1.20 -17.28
N GLN A 124 16.16 -1.45 -16.89
CA GLN A 124 16.58 -2.77 -16.41
C GLN A 124 15.83 -3.15 -15.11
N THR A 125 15.65 -2.19 -14.21
CA THR A 125 14.91 -2.40 -12.96
C THR A 125 13.44 -2.71 -13.21
N ILE A 126 12.80 -2.03 -14.16
CA ILE A 126 11.42 -2.29 -14.58
C ILE A 126 11.29 -3.72 -15.11
N ARG A 127 12.14 -4.12 -16.05
CA ARG A 127 12.10 -5.49 -16.61
C ARG A 127 12.26 -6.55 -15.54
N LYS A 128 13.28 -6.42 -14.69
CA LYS A 128 13.52 -7.35 -13.57
C LYS A 128 12.33 -7.41 -12.60
N ALA A 129 11.70 -6.28 -12.32
CA ALA A 129 10.54 -6.23 -11.43
C ALA A 129 9.32 -6.96 -12.02
N GLY A 130 9.06 -6.79 -13.32
CA GLY A 130 8.01 -7.52 -14.02
C GLY A 130 8.28 -9.02 -14.10
N GLU A 131 9.51 -9.42 -14.43
CA GLU A 131 9.94 -10.83 -14.44
C GLU A 131 9.80 -11.46 -13.04
N GLN A 132 10.21 -10.75 -11.99
CA GLN A 132 10.08 -11.24 -10.62
C GLN A 132 8.60 -11.41 -10.22
N ALA A 133 7.72 -10.47 -10.59
CA ALA A 133 6.30 -10.58 -10.31
C ALA A 133 5.65 -11.80 -10.97
N THR A 134 6.02 -12.11 -12.21
CA THR A 134 5.56 -13.33 -12.90
C THR A 134 6.09 -14.60 -12.24
N PHE A 135 7.34 -14.59 -11.78
CA PHE A 135 7.94 -15.69 -11.03
C PHE A 135 7.23 -15.93 -9.68
N ASP A 136 7.02 -14.86 -8.90
CA ASP A 136 6.39 -14.93 -7.57
C ASP A 136 4.95 -15.46 -7.63
N THR A 137 4.22 -15.15 -8.71
CA THR A 137 2.84 -15.59 -8.92
C THR A 137 2.75 -16.90 -9.75
N ASN A 138 3.88 -17.45 -10.19
CA ASN A 138 3.96 -18.60 -11.09
C ASN A 138 3.13 -18.43 -12.39
N VAL A 139 3.01 -17.19 -12.87
CA VAL A 139 2.39 -16.85 -14.14
C VAL A 139 3.41 -17.01 -15.26
N THR A 140 3.07 -17.74 -16.31
CA THR A 140 3.96 -18.02 -17.44
C THR A 140 3.30 -17.62 -18.76
N GLY A 141 4.12 -17.35 -19.79
CA GLY A 141 3.62 -17.07 -21.16
C GLY A 141 3.25 -15.62 -21.43
N LEU A 142 3.57 -14.69 -20.52
CA LEU A 142 3.44 -13.26 -20.82
C LEU A 142 4.52 -12.83 -21.81
N ASN A 143 4.14 -11.95 -22.76
CA ASN A 143 5.12 -11.35 -23.64
C ASN A 143 5.96 -10.26 -22.92
N SER A 144 7.05 -9.84 -23.56
CA SER A 144 7.99 -8.85 -23.01
C SER A 144 7.36 -7.50 -22.70
N ASP A 145 6.34 -7.11 -23.47
CA ASP A 145 5.71 -5.78 -23.30
C ASP A 145 4.81 -5.76 -22.08
N LEU A 146 3.99 -6.82 -21.86
CA LEU A 146 3.20 -6.94 -20.61
C LEU A 146 4.09 -7.03 -19.38
N ILE A 147 5.19 -7.79 -19.44
CA ILE A 147 6.17 -7.86 -18.35
C ILE A 147 6.75 -6.47 -18.06
N TYR A 148 7.04 -5.69 -19.10
CA TYR A 148 7.53 -4.32 -18.94
C TYR A 148 6.49 -3.40 -18.29
N TYR A 149 5.24 -3.40 -18.77
CA TYR A 149 4.19 -2.58 -18.16
C TYR A 149 3.86 -3.00 -16.73
N LEU A 150 3.85 -4.30 -16.44
CA LEU A 150 3.73 -4.82 -15.09
C LEU A 150 4.87 -4.29 -14.20
N GLY A 151 6.10 -4.32 -14.69
CA GLY A 151 7.27 -3.79 -13.98
C GLY A 151 7.22 -2.28 -13.72
N ARG A 152 6.61 -1.47 -14.62
CA ARG A 152 6.39 -0.02 -14.41
C ARG A 152 5.57 0.27 -13.16
N LEU A 153 4.66 -0.64 -12.76
CA LEU A 153 3.86 -0.52 -11.54
C LEU A 153 4.72 -0.46 -10.26
N LYS A 154 5.98 -0.87 -10.31
CA LYS A 154 6.94 -0.70 -9.21
C LYS A 154 7.08 0.76 -8.76
N TYR A 155 6.93 1.69 -9.68
CA TYR A 155 7.05 3.13 -9.42
C TYR A 155 5.70 3.82 -9.25
N ARG A 156 4.60 3.06 -9.41
CA ARG A 156 3.23 3.57 -9.23
C ARG A 156 2.72 3.28 -7.83
N TYR A 157 2.17 4.29 -7.21
CA TYR A 157 1.48 4.18 -5.92
C TYR A 157 0.03 4.59 -6.08
N SER A 158 -0.87 3.95 -5.36
CA SER A 158 -2.29 4.27 -5.33
C SER A 158 -2.78 4.15 -3.89
N TYR A 159 -3.37 5.20 -3.35
CA TYR A 159 -3.81 5.26 -1.94
C TYR A 159 -2.74 4.88 -0.90
N GLY A 160 -1.46 5.11 -1.24
CA GLY A 160 -0.32 4.83 -0.37
C GLY A 160 0.25 3.42 -0.48
N GLU A 161 -0.33 2.56 -1.30
CA GLU A 161 0.17 1.22 -1.60
C GLU A 161 0.93 1.17 -2.94
N ASN A 162 2.00 0.38 -3.00
CA ASN A 162 2.72 0.14 -4.24
C ASN A 162 1.91 -0.81 -5.14
N VAL A 163 1.55 -0.34 -6.34
CA VAL A 163 0.62 -1.06 -7.23
C VAL A 163 1.19 -2.41 -7.69
N LEU A 164 2.51 -2.56 -7.90
CA LEU A 164 3.10 -3.85 -8.26
C LEU A 164 2.96 -4.87 -7.13
N LYS A 165 3.23 -4.46 -5.88
CA LYS A 165 3.07 -5.34 -4.72
C LYS A 165 1.62 -5.75 -4.53
N HIS A 166 0.70 -4.81 -4.66
CA HIS A 166 -0.74 -5.04 -4.65
C HIS A 166 -1.17 -6.05 -5.74
N SER A 167 -0.71 -5.85 -6.98
CA SER A 167 -1.01 -6.76 -8.09
C SER A 167 -0.52 -8.19 -7.85
N ILE A 168 0.68 -8.37 -7.28
CA ILE A 168 1.20 -9.68 -6.88
C ILE A 168 0.31 -10.30 -5.80
N GLU A 169 -0.06 -9.53 -4.79
CA GLU A 169 -0.93 -9.98 -3.70
C GLU A 169 -2.31 -10.40 -4.20
N VAL A 170 -2.96 -9.58 -5.03
CA VAL A 170 -4.26 -9.88 -5.64
C VAL A 170 -4.16 -11.13 -6.52
N GLY A 171 -3.10 -11.28 -7.31
CA GLY A 171 -2.88 -12.50 -8.10
C GLY A 171 -2.80 -13.77 -7.25
N LEU A 172 -2.03 -13.74 -6.15
CA LEU A 172 -1.90 -14.87 -5.23
C LEU A 172 -3.21 -15.15 -4.49
N LEU A 173 -3.91 -14.12 -4.00
CA LEU A 173 -5.22 -14.25 -3.36
C LEU A 173 -6.26 -14.86 -4.31
N SER A 174 -6.32 -14.35 -5.55
CA SER A 174 -7.24 -14.86 -6.56
C SER A 174 -6.99 -16.33 -6.86
N GLY A 175 -5.73 -16.74 -6.98
CA GLY A 175 -5.37 -18.14 -7.19
C GLY A 175 -5.78 -19.03 -6.01
N MET A 176 -5.60 -18.59 -4.77
CA MET A 176 -6.02 -19.32 -3.57
C MET A 176 -7.54 -19.45 -3.48
N LEU A 177 -8.27 -18.35 -3.69
CA LEU A 177 -9.74 -18.35 -3.68
C LEU A 177 -10.29 -19.25 -4.79
N ALA A 178 -9.73 -19.17 -6.00
CA ALA A 178 -10.15 -20.02 -7.12
C ALA A 178 -9.96 -21.52 -6.82
N ALA A 179 -8.84 -21.90 -6.19
CA ALA A 179 -8.59 -23.28 -5.79
C ALA A 179 -9.64 -23.80 -4.79
N GLU A 180 -10.06 -22.96 -3.82
CA GLU A 180 -11.01 -23.34 -2.79
C GLU A 180 -12.45 -23.52 -3.32
N VAL A 181 -12.83 -22.73 -4.34
CA VAL A 181 -14.18 -22.83 -4.95
C VAL A 181 -14.22 -23.70 -6.19
N GLY A 182 -13.08 -24.27 -6.63
CA GLY A 182 -13.00 -25.12 -7.83
C GLY A 182 -13.04 -24.37 -9.16
N ALA A 183 -12.71 -23.07 -9.16
CA ALA A 183 -12.59 -22.24 -10.36
C ALA A 183 -11.20 -22.38 -11.02
N ASN A 184 -10.98 -21.73 -12.16
CA ASN A 184 -9.72 -21.80 -12.88
C ASN A 184 -8.62 -20.96 -12.22
N VAL A 185 -7.76 -21.63 -11.44
CA VAL A 185 -6.65 -21.00 -10.70
C VAL A 185 -5.73 -20.19 -11.60
N LYS A 186 -5.41 -20.69 -12.81
CA LYS A 186 -4.48 -20.00 -13.72
C LYS A 186 -5.07 -18.69 -14.25
N ILE A 187 -6.36 -18.70 -14.60
CA ILE A 187 -7.06 -17.51 -15.09
C ILE A 187 -7.21 -16.49 -13.98
N ALA A 188 -7.67 -16.91 -12.80
CA ALA A 188 -7.84 -16.04 -11.65
C ALA A 188 -6.49 -15.41 -11.21
N THR A 189 -5.40 -16.18 -11.13
CA THR A 189 -4.07 -15.66 -10.79
C THR A 189 -3.58 -14.66 -11.84
N LEU A 190 -3.74 -14.97 -13.12
CA LEU A 190 -3.33 -14.10 -14.22
C LEU A 190 -4.15 -12.80 -14.24
N GLY A 191 -5.48 -12.92 -14.12
CA GLY A 191 -6.37 -11.76 -14.04
C GLY A 191 -6.04 -10.87 -12.85
N GLY A 192 -5.86 -11.46 -11.67
CA GLY A 192 -5.47 -10.73 -10.45
C GLY A 192 -4.10 -10.06 -10.57
N LEU A 193 -3.11 -10.70 -11.18
CA LEU A 193 -1.79 -10.08 -11.40
C LEU A 193 -1.87 -8.88 -12.36
N LEU A 194 -2.75 -8.93 -13.35
CA LEU A 194 -2.84 -7.92 -14.41
C LEU A 194 -4.00 -6.93 -14.23
N HIS A 195 -4.88 -7.07 -13.22
CA HIS A 195 -6.09 -6.25 -13.08
C HIS A 195 -5.79 -4.75 -13.14
N ASP A 196 -4.69 -4.33 -12.54
CA ASP A 196 -4.26 -2.94 -12.42
C ASP A 196 -3.18 -2.51 -13.43
N VAL A 197 -2.84 -3.36 -14.42
CA VAL A 197 -1.75 -3.07 -15.38
C VAL A 197 -1.97 -1.77 -16.16
N GLY A 198 -3.22 -1.38 -16.38
CA GLY A 198 -3.57 -0.12 -17.03
C GLY A 198 -3.08 1.13 -16.27
N LYS A 199 -2.89 1.06 -14.97
CA LYS A 199 -2.33 2.16 -14.16
C LYS A 199 -0.90 2.55 -14.58
N ALA A 200 -0.20 1.68 -15.30
CA ALA A 200 1.09 2.01 -15.90
C ALA A 200 0.99 3.05 -17.03
N LEU A 201 -0.19 3.27 -17.59
CA LEU A 201 -0.45 4.13 -18.75
C LEU A 201 -1.42 5.29 -18.50
N THR A 202 -2.06 5.38 -17.34
CA THR A 202 -3.09 6.40 -17.04
C THR A 202 -2.61 7.85 -17.12
N HIS A 203 -1.31 8.09 -17.07
CA HIS A 203 -0.73 9.43 -17.31
C HIS A 203 -0.46 9.72 -18.79
N GLU A 204 -0.51 8.73 -19.66
CA GLU A 204 -0.33 8.84 -21.11
C GLU A 204 -1.65 8.74 -21.88
N ILE A 205 -2.61 7.94 -21.35
CA ILE A 205 -3.88 7.63 -22.01
C ILE A 205 -5.03 7.98 -21.06
N SER A 206 -6.00 8.77 -21.55
CA SER A 206 -7.20 9.12 -20.79
C SER A 206 -8.20 7.96 -20.81
N GLY A 207 -8.79 7.64 -19.67
CA GLY A 207 -9.82 6.60 -19.51
C GLY A 207 -9.67 5.79 -18.22
N PRO A 208 -10.63 4.90 -17.92
CA PRO A 208 -10.55 3.98 -16.81
C PRO A 208 -9.38 3.02 -16.97
N HIS A 209 -8.61 2.81 -15.90
CA HIS A 209 -7.46 1.91 -15.95
C HIS A 209 -7.85 0.45 -16.26
N ALA A 210 -9.06 0.03 -15.90
CA ALA A 210 -9.58 -1.29 -16.22
C ALA A 210 -9.69 -1.51 -17.74
N GLU A 211 -10.27 -0.53 -18.47
CA GLU A 211 -10.38 -0.57 -19.93
C GLU A 211 -9.01 -0.50 -20.60
N ILE A 212 -8.14 0.43 -20.16
CA ILE A 212 -6.78 0.58 -20.67
C ILE A 212 -5.98 -0.72 -20.47
N GLY A 213 -6.09 -1.34 -19.29
CA GLY A 213 -5.42 -2.59 -18.93
C GLY A 213 -5.94 -3.77 -19.74
N ALA A 214 -7.25 -3.89 -19.90
CA ALA A 214 -7.88 -4.93 -20.71
C ALA A 214 -7.48 -4.83 -22.18
N ASP A 215 -7.52 -3.64 -22.77
CA ASP A 215 -7.06 -3.39 -24.13
C ASP A 215 -5.58 -3.73 -24.33
N LEU A 216 -4.74 -3.35 -23.37
CA LEU A 216 -3.32 -3.69 -23.36
C LEU A 216 -3.11 -5.21 -23.33
N ALA A 217 -3.82 -5.90 -22.45
CA ALA A 217 -3.75 -7.36 -22.30
C ALA A 217 -4.21 -8.07 -23.57
N GLN A 218 -5.32 -7.62 -24.17
CA GLN A 218 -5.86 -8.17 -25.42
C GLN A 218 -4.86 -8.02 -26.60
N LYS A 219 -4.27 -6.83 -26.78
CA LYS A 219 -3.24 -6.55 -27.79
C LYS A 219 -2.01 -7.45 -27.62
N ASN A 220 -1.75 -7.89 -26.41
CA ASN A 220 -0.62 -8.74 -26.05
C ASN A 220 -0.96 -10.25 -25.97
N GLY A 221 -2.12 -10.64 -26.50
CA GLY A 221 -2.49 -12.05 -26.68
C GLY A 221 -3.00 -12.75 -25.43
N ILE A 222 -3.44 -12.01 -24.41
CA ILE A 222 -4.08 -12.57 -23.22
C ILE A 222 -5.44 -13.17 -23.61
N ASN A 223 -5.78 -14.33 -23.04
CA ASN A 223 -7.04 -15.02 -23.31
C ASN A 223 -8.24 -14.19 -22.83
N HIS A 224 -9.41 -14.45 -23.40
CA HIS A 224 -10.62 -13.70 -23.16
C HIS A 224 -11.08 -13.74 -21.69
N ASP A 225 -10.94 -14.89 -21.03
CA ASP A 225 -11.39 -15.02 -19.64
C ASP A 225 -10.55 -14.18 -18.68
N ALA A 226 -9.23 -14.12 -18.87
CA ALA A 226 -8.37 -13.23 -18.10
C ALA A 226 -8.57 -11.74 -18.49
N TYR A 227 -8.88 -11.46 -19.77
CA TYR A 227 -9.29 -10.12 -20.21
C TYR A 227 -10.52 -9.64 -19.45
N LEU A 228 -11.57 -10.50 -19.28
CA LEU A 228 -12.76 -10.16 -18.51
C LEU A 228 -12.42 -9.88 -17.04
N CYS A 229 -11.53 -10.66 -16.44
CA CYS A 229 -11.05 -10.39 -15.08
C CYS A 229 -10.43 -8.99 -14.91
N ILE A 230 -9.69 -8.52 -15.93
CA ILE A 230 -9.08 -7.19 -15.92
C ILE A 230 -10.14 -6.10 -16.16
N LEU A 231 -11.07 -6.32 -17.07
CA LEU A 231 -12.07 -5.33 -17.44
C LEU A 231 -13.08 -5.07 -16.33
N GLU A 232 -13.59 -6.15 -15.72
CA GLU A 232 -14.78 -6.15 -14.86
C GLU A 232 -14.45 -6.01 -13.36
N HIS A 233 -13.17 -5.91 -12.95
CA HIS A 233 -12.80 -5.97 -11.52
C HIS A 233 -13.39 -4.85 -10.66
N HIS A 234 -13.97 -3.81 -11.27
CA HIS A 234 -14.70 -2.74 -10.60
C HIS A 234 -16.20 -2.71 -10.89
N ASP A 235 -16.69 -3.65 -11.66
CA ASP A 235 -18.11 -3.74 -12.01
C ASP A 235 -18.91 -4.44 -10.90
N ASP A 236 -20.23 -4.16 -10.83
CA ASP A 236 -21.13 -4.84 -9.92
C ASP A 236 -21.53 -6.24 -10.46
N ASP A 237 -21.56 -6.40 -11.79
CA ASP A 237 -21.88 -7.64 -12.47
C ASP A 237 -20.62 -8.26 -13.10
N HIS A 238 -20.43 -9.56 -12.93
CA HIS A 238 -19.29 -10.30 -13.41
C HIS A 238 -19.70 -11.42 -14.38
N SER A 239 -19.00 -11.51 -15.52
CA SER A 239 -19.29 -12.50 -16.55
C SER A 239 -18.79 -13.91 -16.20
N SER A 240 -17.88 -14.06 -15.22
CA SER A 240 -17.29 -15.34 -14.81
C SER A 240 -17.02 -15.38 -13.31
N VAL A 241 -16.88 -16.60 -12.77
CA VAL A 241 -16.49 -16.81 -11.37
C VAL A 241 -15.09 -16.25 -11.12
N GLU A 242 -14.18 -16.37 -12.06
CA GLU A 242 -12.81 -15.85 -11.98
C GLU A 242 -12.78 -14.32 -11.90
N SER A 243 -13.62 -13.63 -12.70
CA SER A 243 -13.78 -12.17 -12.65
C SER A 243 -14.26 -11.71 -11.27
N PHE A 244 -15.29 -12.36 -10.72
CA PHE A 244 -15.78 -12.09 -9.37
C PHE A 244 -14.70 -12.33 -8.30
N ILE A 245 -13.92 -13.42 -8.43
CA ILE A 245 -12.83 -13.75 -7.50
C ILE A 245 -11.77 -12.66 -7.52
N VAL A 246 -11.40 -12.13 -8.70
CA VAL A 246 -10.40 -11.05 -8.82
C VAL A 246 -10.91 -9.77 -8.14
N ALA A 247 -12.16 -9.38 -8.37
CA ALA A 247 -12.78 -8.22 -7.70
C ALA A 247 -12.82 -8.40 -6.17
N ALA A 248 -13.17 -9.60 -5.69
CA ALA A 248 -13.16 -9.91 -4.26
C ALA A 248 -11.74 -9.86 -3.67
N ALA A 249 -10.74 -10.40 -4.39
CA ALA A 249 -9.34 -10.40 -3.96
C ALA A 249 -8.76 -8.97 -3.91
N ASP A 250 -9.08 -8.11 -4.88
CA ASP A 250 -8.73 -6.70 -4.87
C ASP A 250 -9.33 -5.99 -3.66
N ALA A 251 -10.63 -6.15 -3.41
CA ALA A 251 -11.30 -5.57 -2.26
C ALA A 251 -10.69 -6.02 -0.92
N ILE A 252 -10.33 -7.30 -0.79
CA ILE A 252 -9.67 -7.86 0.40
C ILE A 252 -8.28 -7.25 0.59
N SER A 253 -7.47 -7.21 -0.47
CA SER A 253 -6.13 -6.61 -0.44
C SER A 253 -6.20 -5.13 -0.05
N ALA A 254 -7.12 -4.37 -0.64
CA ALA A 254 -7.32 -2.95 -0.36
C ALA A 254 -7.86 -2.67 1.06
N ALA A 255 -8.65 -3.59 1.63
CA ALA A 255 -9.25 -3.45 2.97
C ALA A 255 -8.34 -3.93 4.11
N ARG A 256 -7.25 -4.64 3.80
CA ARG A 256 -6.36 -5.16 4.85
C ARG A 256 -5.71 -4.04 5.66
N PRO A 257 -5.50 -4.27 6.96
CA PRO A 257 -4.83 -3.30 7.81
C PRO A 257 -3.42 -2.96 7.31
N GLY A 258 -3.17 -1.67 7.04
CA GLY A 258 -1.89 -1.17 6.56
C GLY A 258 -1.71 -1.12 5.04
N ALA A 259 -2.68 -1.59 4.25
CA ALA A 259 -2.64 -1.49 2.79
C ALA A 259 -2.77 -0.03 2.32
N ARG A 260 -3.65 0.74 2.94
CA ARG A 260 -3.83 2.17 2.64
C ARG A 260 -3.26 3.04 3.74
N LYS A 261 -2.61 4.15 3.39
CA LYS A 261 -2.22 5.14 4.38
C LYS A 261 -3.46 5.74 5.02
N GLU A 262 -3.57 5.54 6.31
CA GLU A 262 -4.50 6.28 7.13
C GLU A 262 -4.13 7.77 7.09
N SER A 263 -5.08 8.63 6.74
CA SER A 263 -4.85 10.08 6.83
C SER A 263 -4.60 10.46 8.30
N LEU A 264 -3.81 11.53 8.53
CA LEU A 264 -3.57 12.01 9.89
C LEU A 264 -4.89 12.23 10.66
N GLY A 265 -5.94 12.71 9.98
CA GLY A 265 -7.27 12.89 10.56
C GLY A 265 -7.94 11.56 10.96
N GLN A 266 -7.86 10.55 10.12
CA GLN A 266 -8.38 9.20 10.42
C GLN A 266 -7.59 8.54 11.56
N TYR A 267 -6.27 8.70 11.55
CA TYR A 267 -5.40 8.23 12.63
C TYR A 267 -5.76 8.86 13.98
N VAL A 268 -5.87 10.20 14.04
CA VAL A 268 -6.27 10.91 15.26
C VAL A 268 -7.68 10.50 15.71
N LYS A 269 -8.63 10.41 14.77
CA LYS A 269 -9.98 9.95 15.06
C LYS A 269 -9.99 8.53 15.63
N ARG A 270 -9.24 7.60 15.07
CA ARG A 270 -9.13 6.23 15.59
C ARG A 270 -8.58 6.19 17.01
N LEU A 271 -7.56 7.01 17.32
CA LEU A 271 -7.04 7.09 18.68
C LEU A 271 -8.12 7.62 19.66
N GLN A 272 -8.87 8.64 19.24
CA GLN A 272 -9.99 9.18 20.03
C GLN A 272 -11.09 8.15 20.22
N ASP A 273 -11.52 7.45 19.18
CA ASP A 273 -12.55 6.40 19.25
C ASP A 273 -12.13 5.27 20.20
N LEU A 274 -10.84 4.88 20.22
CA LEU A 274 -10.28 3.90 21.15
C LEU A 274 -10.31 4.40 22.60
N GLU A 275 -9.93 5.65 22.84
CA GLU A 275 -9.97 6.26 24.16
C GLU A 275 -11.41 6.44 24.66
N GLU A 276 -12.34 6.86 23.79
CA GLU A 276 -13.76 7.00 24.10
C GLU A 276 -14.42 5.65 24.43
N ALA A 277 -14.09 4.60 23.69
CA ALA A 277 -14.58 3.25 23.96
C ALA A 277 -14.19 2.79 25.36
N ALA A 278 -12.97 3.02 25.79
CA ALA A 278 -12.46 2.59 27.09
C ALA A 278 -12.90 3.51 28.26
N ILE A 279 -12.98 4.84 28.06
CA ILE A 279 -13.38 5.78 29.12
C ILE A 279 -14.84 5.65 29.51
N SER A 280 -15.67 5.04 28.65
CA SER A 280 -17.09 4.83 28.93
C SER A 280 -17.39 3.84 30.07
N PHE A 281 -16.38 3.09 30.53
CA PHE A 281 -16.55 2.11 31.60
C PHE A 281 -16.46 2.75 33.01
N SER A 282 -17.28 2.29 33.91
CA SER A 282 -17.28 2.75 35.29
C SER A 282 -15.96 2.41 36.01
N GLY A 283 -15.45 3.36 36.80
CA GLY A 283 -14.17 3.21 37.50
C GLY A 283 -12.93 3.58 36.69
N VAL A 284 -13.08 3.89 35.39
CA VAL A 284 -12.00 4.37 34.58
C VAL A 284 -11.79 5.86 34.85
N GLU A 285 -10.54 6.26 35.13
CA GLU A 285 -10.15 7.65 35.37
C GLU A 285 -9.54 8.30 34.12
N ARG A 286 -8.62 7.60 33.44
CA ARG A 286 -7.93 8.09 32.23
C ARG A 286 -7.63 6.93 31.30
N VAL A 287 -7.58 7.26 30.03
CA VAL A 287 -7.21 6.32 28.96
C VAL A 287 -6.16 6.96 28.08
N PHE A 288 -5.19 6.17 27.63
CA PHE A 288 -4.15 6.59 26.71
C PHE A 288 -4.00 5.53 25.60
N ALA A 289 -4.28 5.93 24.37
CA ALA A 289 -3.93 5.13 23.20
C ALA A 289 -2.46 5.38 22.84
N ILE A 290 -1.62 4.35 22.94
CA ILE A 290 -0.18 4.41 22.70
C ILE A 290 0.24 3.44 21.60
N GLN A 291 1.51 3.48 21.18
CA GLN A 291 2.07 2.63 20.12
C GLN A 291 1.23 2.69 18.82
N ALA A 292 0.88 3.90 18.38
CA ALA A 292 0.05 4.12 17.20
C ALA A 292 -1.33 3.43 17.28
N GLY A 293 -1.93 3.34 18.48
CA GLY A 293 -3.23 2.71 18.71
C GLY A 293 -3.19 1.17 18.81
N ARG A 294 -1.99 0.58 19.01
CA ARG A 294 -1.84 -0.86 19.23
C ARG A 294 -1.91 -1.27 20.69
N GLU A 295 -1.83 -0.29 21.62
CA GLU A 295 -2.01 -0.51 23.04
C GLU A 295 -2.89 0.59 23.62
N VAL A 296 -3.88 0.21 24.43
CA VAL A 296 -4.72 1.12 25.22
C VAL A 296 -4.39 0.91 26.68
N ARG A 297 -3.89 1.95 27.35
CA ARG A 297 -3.65 1.97 28.79
C ARG A 297 -4.78 2.66 29.50
N VAL A 298 -5.41 1.94 30.40
CA VAL A 298 -6.57 2.36 31.15
C VAL A 298 -6.18 2.51 32.63
N MET A 299 -6.18 3.75 33.11
CA MET A 299 -5.96 4.06 34.50
C MET A 299 -7.29 3.99 35.26
N VAL A 300 -7.36 3.22 36.31
CA VAL A 300 -8.59 3.07 37.12
C VAL A 300 -8.40 3.64 38.50
N LYS A 301 -9.51 4.07 39.12
CA LYS A 301 -9.53 4.53 40.50
C LYS A 301 -9.41 3.32 41.44
N PRO A 302 -8.38 3.29 42.32
CA PRO A 302 -8.16 2.15 43.22
C PRO A 302 -9.32 1.91 44.20
N GLU A 303 -10.13 2.93 44.47
CA GLU A 303 -11.28 2.85 45.38
C GLU A 303 -12.48 2.15 44.72
N ASP A 304 -12.60 2.27 43.38
CA ASP A 304 -13.77 1.78 42.64
C ASP A 304 -13.50 0.40 41.99
N VAL A 305 -12.23 0.04 41.73
CA VAL A 305 -11.85 -1.15 40.98
C VAL A 305 -10.80 -1.93 41.78
N ASP A 306 -11.12 -3.15 42.16
CA ASP A 306 -10.17 -4.09 42.79
C ASP A 306 -9.40 -4.93 41.74
N ASP A 307 -8.48 -5.79 42.18
CA ASP A 307 -7.63 -6.59 41.28
C ASP A 307 -8.43 -7.60 40.45
N VAL A 308 -9.51 -8.13 40.97
CA VAL A 308 -10.38 -9.08 40.26
C VAL A 308 -11.21 -8.36 39.20
N SER A 309 -11.80 -7.23 39.58
CA SER A 309 -12.58 -6.39 38.69
C SER A 309 -11.72 -5.78 37.58
N SER A 310 -10.43 -5.45 37.81
CA SER A 310 -9.54 -4.94 36.82
C SER A 310 -9.28 -5.93 35.66
N ALA A 311 -9.17 -7.22 35.97
CA ALA A 311 -9.01 -8.28 34.97
C ALA A 311 -10.31 -8.53 34.18
N ALA A 312 -11.48 -8.36 34.79
CA ALA A 312 -12.76 -8.39 34.08
C ALA A 312 -12.91 -7.17 33.17
N LEU A 313 -12.61 -5.97 33.67
CA LEU A 313 -12.66 -4.72 32.94
C LEU A 313 -11.77 -4.74 31.68
N ALA A 314 -10.55 -5.28 31.77
CA ALA A 314 -9.68 -5.43 30.60
C ALA A 314 -10.31 -6.28 29.50
N ARG A 315 -10.99 -7.36 29.86
CA ARG A 315 -11.72 -8.23 28.91
C ARG A 315 -12.92 -7.54 28.29
N ASP A 316 -13.68 -6.81 29.12
CA ASP A 316 -14.88 -6.12 28.63
C ASP A 316 -14.54 -4.95 27.70
N ILE A 317 -13.48 -4.20 28.00
CA ILE A 317 -12.94 -3.17 27.11
C ILE A 317 -12.45 -3.79 25.79
N ALA A 318 -11.67 -4.87 25.86
CA ALA A 318 -11.19 -5.56 24.65
C ALA A 318 -12.36 -6.02 23.77
N LYS A 319 -13.40 -6.59 24.39
CA LYS A 319 -14.60 -7.04 23.69
C LYS A 319 -15.40 -5.90 23.06
N LYS A 320 -15.50 -4.76 23.74
CA LYS A 320 -16.14 -3.56 23.19
C LYS A 320 -15.36 -2.99 22.01
N VAL A 321 -14.02 -2.91 22.13
CA VAL A 321 -13.15 -2.48 21.04
C VAL A 321 -13.31 -3.39 19.82
N GLU A 322 -13.38 -4.73 20.01
CA GLU A 322 -13.62 -5.69 18.93
C GLU A 322 -14.98 -5.53 18.25
N GLN A 323 -16.01 -5.13 19.00
CA GLN A 323 -17.38 -4.99 18.49
C GLN A 323 -17.62 -3.65 17.78
N ASP A 324 -17.08 -2.57 18.34
CA ASP A 324 -17.44 -1.21 17.95
C ASP A 324 -16.45 -0.58 16.96
N LEU A 325 -15.20 -1.10 16.87
CA LEU A 325 -14.13 -0.46 16.11
C LEU A 325 -13.48 -1.40 15.09
N VAL A 326 -13.17 -0.83 13.93
CA VAL A 326 -12.35 -1.50 12.91
C VAL A 326 -10.88 -1.09 13.12
N PHE A 327 -10.01 -2.05 13.40
CA PHE A 327 -8.61 -1.79 13.69
C PHE A 327 -7.66 -2.78 13.02
N PRO A 328 -6.43 -2.34 12.67
CA PRO A 328 -5.43 -3.18 12.03
C PRO A 328 -4.68 -4.04 13.07
N GLY A 329 -4.87 -5.35 13.00
CA GLY A 329 -4.14 -6.31 13.83
C GLY A 329 -4.72 -6.48 15.24
N GLN A 330 -3.86 -6.65 16.26
CA GLN A 330 -4.26 -6.84 17.64
C GLN A 330 -4.09 -5.54 18.44
N ILE A 331 -5.06 -5.23 19.30
CA ILE A 331 -4.97 -4.14 20.28
C ILE A 331 -4.77 -4.75 21.66
N LYS A 332 -3.70 -4.37 22.33
CA LYS A 332 -3.43 -4.74 23.71
C LYS A 332 -4.16 -3.79 24.65
N VAL A 333 -5.01 -4.31 25.53
CA VAL A 333 -5.66 -3.52 26.60
C VAL A 333 -4.94 -3.79 27.90
N THR A 334 -4.40 -2.73 28.51
CA THR A 334 -3.69 -2.78 29.80
C THR A 334 -4.44 -1.93 30.82
N VAL A 335 -5.05 -2.56 31.83
CA VAL A 335 -5.65 -1.86 32.95
C VAL A 335 -4.62 -1.70 34.06
N ILE A 336 -4.44 -0.47 34.54
CA ILE A 336 -3.46 -0.10 35.56
C ILE A 336 -4.19 0.48 36.76
N ARG A 337 -3.99 -0.17 37.90
CA ARG A 337 -4.42 0.28 39.22
C ARG A 337 -3.18 0.71 40.00
N GLU A 338 -3.08 2.00 40.36
CA GLU A 338 -1.91 2.54 41.06
C GLU A 338 -2.33 3.18 42.38
N THR A 339 -1.64 2.83 43.46
CA THR A 339 -1.75 3.50 44.75
C THR A 339 -0.40 4.13 45.11
N ARG A 340 -0.37 5.45 45.34
CA ARG A 340 0.85 6.18 45.73
C ARG A 340 0.72 6.69 47.16
N ASN A 341 1.64 6.26 48.04
CA ASN A 341 1.81 6.82 49.37
C ASN A 341 3.08 7.70 49.35
N VAL A 342 2.96 8.97 49.72
CA VAL A 342 4.07 9.91 49.75
C VAL A 342 4.26 10.41 51.16
N GLU A 343 5.48 10.25 51.72
CA GLU A 343 5.91 10.80 52.98
C GLU A 343 7.14 11.67 52.78
N ILE A 344 7.20 12.84 53.44
CA ILE A 344 8.33 13.79 53.30
C ILE A 344 9.17 13.68 54.59
N ALA A 345 10.38 13.16 54.44
CA ALA A 345 11.39 13.28 55.52
C ALA A 345 11.91 14.72 55.59
N ARG A 346 11.92 15.36 56.76
CA ARG A 346 12.43 16.68 57.02
C ARG A 346 13.73 16.62 57.80
#